data_09ffd7441457ed78c65082fd4b3fa7b2
#
_entry.id   09ffd7441457ed78c65082fd4b3fa7b2
#
_cell.length_a   1.000
_cell.length_b   1.000
_cell.length_c   1.000
_cell.angle_alpha   90.00
_cell.angle_beta   90.00
_cell.angle_gamma   90.00
#
_symmetry.space_group_name_H-M   'P 1'
#
loop_
_entity.id
_entity.type
_entity.pdbx_description
1 polymer ?
#
loop_
_entity_poly.entity_id
_entity_poly.type
_entity_poly.pdbx_seq_one_letter_code
_entity_poly.pdbx_strand_id
1 'polypeptide(L)'
;MFWIKEIKSELQKSTKKMKLVFPEGKEDKIIEVANRLQTEGLADVAVLFGTEAEIPNNLVAGIKTIAIKNNINQEMLNLLLTIRKGRLEEDEATLLVQKRNYYGAMLVQMGLADAMVCGLNYSTADTLRPALQIIKTHEDYSIASSVFVMTKGEEQYIFTDCALNVDPNSKHLSDIALMAANFAKDLKFTDIEVAMLSYSTVGSGSGPMVDKVSKAVNRLKAHNEPGLLFEGEMQFDCAYDQATRNKKYPKCKFKNAHPDIYVFPDLNAGNIGYKIAQRMGGFEAAGPFILGLKKPVNDLSRGATVEDIYQTSILTIYQALQKEAK
;
A
#
# COMPACT_ATOMS: atom_id res chain seq x y z
N MET A 1 16.27 8.13 -1.10
CA MET A 1 15.81 6.99 -0.26
C MET A 1 16.63 5.76 -0.59
N PHE A 2 17.23 5.14 0.43
CA PHE A 2 18.13 3.98 0.26
C PHE A 2 17.39 2.75 -0.32
N TRP A 3 16.21 2.44 0.21
CA TRP A 3 15.39 1.29 -0.19
C TRP A 3 15.03 1.27 -1.69
N ILE A 4 14.81 2.42 -2.32
CA ILE A 4 14.50 2.50 -3.77
C ILE A 4 15.65 1.97 -4.61
N LYS A 5 16.90 2.28 -4.24
CA LYS A 5 18.08 1.83 -4.99
C LYS A 5 18.23 0.31 -4.94
N GLU A 6 17.99 -0.27 -3.76
CA GLU A 6 18.06 -1.73 -3.57
C GLU A 6 16.96 -2.44 -4.35
N ILE A 7 15.70 -2.00 -4.17
CA ILE A 7 14.55 -2.56 -4.92
C ILE A 7 14.78 -2.46 -6.42
N LYS A 8 15.22 -1.30 -6.91
CA LYS A 8 15.51 -1.10 -8.33
C LYS A 8 16.56 -2.08 -8.84
N SER A 9 17.64 -2.31 -8.08
CA SER A 9 18.66 -3.30 -8.41
C SER A 9 18.10 -4.72 -8.47
N GLU A 10 17.21 -5.10 -7.54
CA GLU A 10 16.54 -6.42 -7.56
C GLU A 10 15.62 -6.57 -8.77
N LEU A 11 14.81 -5.56 -9.09
CA LEU A 11 13.92 -5.57 -10.26
C LEU A 11 14.70 -5.68 -11.58
N GLN A 12 15.84 -4.99 -11.68
CA GLN A 12 16.70 -5.09 -12.87
C GLN A 12 17.32 -6.46 -13.05
N LYS A 13 17.70 -7.12 -11.95
CA LYS A 13 18.27 -8.47 -11.95
C LYS A 13 17.25 -9.58 -12.15
N SER A 14 15.97 -9.29 -11.88
CA SER A 14 14.90 -10.27 -12.03
C SER A 14 14.78 -10.73 -13.50
N THR A 15 14.75 -12.04 -13.70
CA THR A 15 14.51 -12.66 -15.02
C THR A 15 13.06 -12.51 -15.46
N LYS A 16 12.13 -12.36 -14.52
CA LYS A 16 10.71 -12.11 -14.78
C LYS A 16 10.40 -10.63 -14.62
N LYS A 17 9.88 -10.02 -15.69
CA LYS A 17 9.36 -8.65 -15.61
C LYS A 17 7.89 -8.68 -15.22
N MET A 18 7.54 -7.94 -14.17
CA MET A 18 6.16 -7.75 -13.74
C MET A 18 5.44 -6.80 -14.69
N LYS A 19 4.17 -7.06 -14.94
CA LYS A 19 3.31 -6.23 -15.80
C LYS A 19 2.58 -5.21 -14.95
N LEU A 20 2.91 -3.93 -15.12
CA LEU A 20 2.26 -2.82 -14.43
C LEU A 20 1.25 -2.14 -15.34
N VAL A 21 0.03 -1.92 -14.88
CA VAL A 21 -0.99 -1.18 -15.63
C VAL A 21 -1.27 0.19 -15.00
N PHE A 22 -1.32 1.22 -15.86
CA PHE A 22 -1.74 2.58 -15.53
C PHE A 22 -3.09 2.90 -16.19
N PRO A 23 -4.17 3.12 -15.42
CA PRO A 23 -5.48 3.50 -15.96
C PRO A 23 -5.57 4.91 -16.53
N GLU A 24 -4.65 5.81 -16.17
CA GLU A 24 -4.75 7.25 -16.44
C GLU A 24 -3.83 7.72 -17.57
N GLY A 25 -3.94 7.08 -18.72
CA GLY A 25 -3.05 7.34 -19.89
C GLY A 25 -3.13 8.74 -20.51
N LYS A 26 -4.10 9.58 -20.10
CA LYS A 26 -4.17 10.99 -20.53
C LYS A 26 -3.24 11.92 -19.74
N GLU A 27 -2.65 11.42 -18.66
CA GLU A 27 -1.83 12.22 -17.78
C GLU A 27 -0.37 12.21 -18.24
N ASP A 28 0.17 13.39 -18.59
CA ASP A 28 1.56 13.51 -19.04
C ASP A 28 2.55 12.92 -18.04
N LYS A 29 2.30 13.10 -16.73
CA LYS A 29 3.14 12.52 -15.66
C LYS A 29 3.14 10.98 -15.69
N ILE A 30 2.01 10.36 -16.01
CA ILE A 30 1.92 8.90 -16.17
C ILE A 30 2.68 8.45 -17.39
N ILE A 31 2.57 9.16 -18.52
CA ILE A 31 3.32 8.86 -19.74
C ILE A 31 4.84 8.94 -19.48
N GLU A 32 5.29 9.99 -18.79
CA GLU A 32 6.70 10.16 -18.44
C GLU A 32 7.20 9.00 -17.57
N VAL A 33 6.46 8.62 -16.53
CA VAL A 33 6.83 7.51 -15.65
C VAL A 33 6.77 6.17 -16.39
N ALA A 34 5.76 5.94 -17.22
CA ALA A 34 5.63 4.73 -18.03
C ALA A 34 6.85 4.57 -18.96
N ASN A 35 7.24 5.64 -19.65
CA ASN A 35 8.43 5.67 -20.50
C ASN A 35 9.72 5.37 -19.72
N ARG A 36 9.87 5.97 -18.53
CA ARG A 36 11.03 5.77 -17.65
C ARG A 36 11.13 4.31 -17.18
N LEU A 37 10.04 3.74 -16.67
CA LEU A 37 10.01 2.34 -16.19
C LEU A 37 10.33 1.35 -17.31
N GLN A 38 9.76 1.56 -18.49
CA GLN A 38 10.01 0.71 -19.66
C GLN A 38 11.45 0.81 -20.14
N THR A 39 12.00 2.03 -20.26
CA THR A 39 13.38 2.28 -20.70
C THR A 39 14.41 1.72 -19.74
N GLU A 40 14.15 1.80 -18.42
CA GLU A 40 15.01 1.24 -17.39
C GLU A 40 14.86 -0.27 -17.22
N GLY A 41 13.92 -0.90 -17.94
CA GLY A 41 13.67 -2.33 -17.91
C GLY A 41 13.17 -2.83 -16.55
N LEU A 42 12.41 -2.01 -15.82
CA LEU A 42 11.93 -2.34 -14.48
C LEU A 42 10.61 -3.13 -14.49
N ALA A 43 9.79 -2.95 -15.52
CA ALA A 43 8.51 -3.63 -15.71
C ALA A 43 8.12 -3.65 -17.19
N ASP A 44 7.21 -4.56 -17.54
CA ASP A 44 6.42 -4.48 -18.76
C ASP A 44 5.24 -3.54 -18.49
N VAL A 45 5.19 -2.41 -19.17
CA VAL A 45 4.20 -1.37 -18.87
C VAL A 45 3.01 -1.43 -19.81
N ALA A 46 1.80 -1.35 -19.26
CA ALA A 46 0.56 -1.16 -20.01
C ALA A 46 -0.11 0.17 -19.60
N VAL A 47 -0.61 0.92 -20.57
CA VAL A 47 -1.31 2.19 -20.33
C VAL A 47 -2.68 2.15 -20.97
N LEU A 48 -3.73 2.54 -20.22
CA LEU A 48 -5.11 2.50 -20.66
C LEU A 48 -5.58 3.86 -21.15
N PHE A 49 -6.27 3.83 -22.29
CA PHE A 49 -6.92 4.98 -22.91
C PHE A 49 -8.40 4.67 -23.13
N GLY A 50 -9.25 5.68 -23.24
CA GLY A 50 -10.65 5.48 -23.58
C GLY A 50 -10.81 5.02 -25.03
N THR A 51 -10.12 5.69 -25.95
CA THR A 51 -10.11 5.42 -27.39
C THR A 51 -8.69 5.45 -27.97
N GLU A 52 -8.50 4.91 -29.17
CA GLU A 52 -7.20 4.95 -29.86
C GLU A 52 -6.71 6.38 -30.17
N ALA A 53 -7.64 7.31 -30.44
CA ALA A 53 -7.32 8.70 -30.71
C ALA A 53 -6.67 9.43 -29.50
N GLU A 54 -6.77 8.86 -28.31
CA GLU A 54 -6.17 9.42 -27.08
C GLU A 54 -4.72 8.97 -26.87
N ILE A 55 -4.23 8.01 -27.65
CA ILE A 55 -2.88 7.46 -27.51
C ILE A 55 -1.86 8.50 -28.02
N PRO A 56 -0.95 8.97 -27.16
CA PRO A 56 0.04 9.96 -27.58
C PRO A 56 1.19 9.31 -28.37
N ASN A 57 1.85 10.12 -29.22
CA ASN A 57 2.96 9.66 -30.07
C ASN A 57 4.31 9.56 -29.34
N ASN A 58 4.39 9.99 -28.08
CA ASN A 58 5.63 10.07 -27.31
C ASN A 58 5.86 8.88 -26.37
N LEU A 59 5.12 7.79 -26.54
CA LEU A 59 5.36 6.55 -25.82
C LEU A 59 6.54 5.79 -26.44
N VAL A 60 7.47 5.31 -25.59
CA VAL A 60 8.61 4.50 -26.05
C VAL A 60 8.15 3.11 -26.49
N ALA A 61 8.92 2.51 -27.39
CA ALA A 61 8.64 1.15 -27.87
C ALA A 61 8.60 0.13 -26.72
N GLY A 62 7.68 -0.82 -26.83
CA GLY A 62 7.47 -1.88 -25.83
C GLY A 62 6.34 -1.59 -24.81
N ILE A 63 5.91 -0.35 -24.67
CA ILE A 63 4.72 -0.04 -23.85
C ILE A 63 3.47 -0.54 -24.56
N LYS A 64 2.66 -1.34 -23.84
CA LYS A 64 1.39 -1.83 -24.34
C LYS A 64 0.31 -0.76 -24.18
N THR A 65 -0.26 -0.26 -25.25
CA THR A 65 -1.40 0.66 -25.22
C THR A 65 -2.71 -0.10 -25.39
N ILE A 66 -3.73 0.23 -24.59
CA ILE A 66 -5.04 -0.42 -24.63
C ILE A 66 -6.14 0.65 -24.68
N ALA A 67 -6.80 0.76 -25.83
CA ALA A 67 -8.02 1.55 -25.97
C ALA A 67 -9.21 0.71 -25.48
N ILE A 68 -9.70 0.99 -24.25
CA ILE A 68 -10.66 0.12 -23.57
C ILE A 68 -11.96 -0.06 -24.34
N LYS A 69 -12.44 0.97 -25.04
CA LYS A 69 -13.71 0.93 -25.79
C LYS A 69 -13.76 -0.23 -26.81
N ASN A 70 -12.61 -0.61 -27.39
CA ASN A 70 -12.52 -1.66 -28.40
C ASN A 70 -12.08 -3.02 -27.82
N ASN A 71 -11.77 -3.08 -26.51
CA ASN A 71 -11.14 -4.26 -25.89
C ASN A 71 -11.98 -4.90 -24.77
N ILE A 72 -13.22 -4.44 -24.56
CA ILE A 72 -14.16 -5.09 -23.66
C ILE A 72 -14.66 -6.35 -24.34
N ASN A 73 -14.55 -7.49 -23.67
CA ASN A 73 -15.00 -8.77 -24.18
C ASN A 73 -15.91 -9.49 -23.18
N GLN A 74 -16.62 -10.51 -23.66
CA GLN A 74 -17.59 -11.25 -22.86
C GLN A 74 -16.94 -12.02 -21.70
N GLU A 75 -15.70 -12.47 -21.85
CA GLU A 75 -14.97 -13.16 -20.77
C GLU A 75 -14.78 -12.25 -19.56
N MET A 76 -14.35 -11.00 -19.79
CA MET A 76 -14.20 -10.00 -18.74
C MET A 76 -15.53 -9.69 -18.03
N LEU A 77 -16.62 -9.54 -18.77
CA LEU A 77 -17.95 -9.31 -18.22
C LEU A 77 -18.42 -10.49 -17.37
N ASN A 78 -18.33 -11.71 -17.90
CA ASN A 78 -18.72 -12.92 -17.21
C ASN A 78 -17.93 -13.12 -15.92
N LEU A 79 -16.61 -12.83 -15.95
CA LEU A 79 -15.76 -12.90 -14.76
C LEU A 79 -16.20 -11.85 -13.72
N LEU A 80 -16.47 -10.61 -14.13
CA LEU A 80 -16.92 -9.58 -13.21
C LEU A 80 -18.26 -9.97 -12.54
N LEU A 81 -19.24 -10.44 -13.31
CA LEU A 81 -20.52 -10.93 -12.79
C LEU A 81 -20.33 -12.09 -11.80
N THR A 82 -19.45 -13.03 -12.13
CA THR A 82 -19.10 -14.16 -11.26
C THR A 82 -18.50 -13.70 -9.94
N ILE A 83 -17.55 -12.76 -9.97
CA ILE A 83 -16.89 -12.20 -8.77
C ILE A 83 -17.90 -11.47 -7.89
N ARG A 84 -18.87 -10.76 -8.50
CA ARG A 84 -19.87 -9.96 -7.80
C ARG A 84 -21.09 -10.77 -7.32
N LYS A 85 -21.26 -12.03 -7.77
CA LYS A 85 -22.28 -13.00 -7.29
C LYS A 85 -23.67 -12.40 -7.08
N GLY A 86 -24.31 -11.91 -8.14
CA GLY A 86 -25.68 -11.36 -8.09
C GLY A 86 -25.83 -9.99 -7.41
N ARG A 87 -24.72 -9.32 -7.12
CA ARG A 87 -24.70 -7.92 -6.66
C ARG A 87 -24.53 -6.93 -7.80
N LEU A 88 -24.60 -7.40 -9.04
CA LEU A 88 -24.34 -6.61 -10.24
C LEU A 88 -25.08 -7.25 -11.41
N GLU A 89 -25.85 -6.45 -12.12
CA GLU A 89 -26.53 -6.84 -13.36
C GLU A 89 -25.60 -6.63 -14.56
N GLU A 90 -25.90 -7.25 -15.70
CA GLU A 90 -25.04 -7.24 -16.91
C GLU A 90 -24.81 -5.82 -17.45
N ASP A 91 -25.87 -5.00 -17.49
CA ASP A 91 -25.79 -3.60 -17.94
C ASP A 91 -24.88 -2.79 -17.03
N GLU A 92 -24.96 -2.98 -15.71
CA GLU A 92 -24.09 -2.33 -14.74
C GLU A 92 -22.65 -2.81 -14.87
N ALA A 93 -22.43 -4.11 -15.09
CA ALA A 93 -21.10 -4.68 -15.31
C ALA A 93 -20.46 -4.05 -16.54
N THR A 94 -21.22 -3.91 -17.63
CA THR A 94 -20.78 -3.27 -18.87
C THR A 94 -20.38 -1.81 -18.64
N LEU A 95 -21.17 -1.06 -17.88
CA LEU A 95 -20.84 0.34 -17.52
C LEU A 95 -19.60 0.45 -16.62
N LEU A 96 -19.40 -0.52 -15.72
CA LEU A 96 -18.22 -0.53 -14.84
C LEU A 96 -16.93 -0.80 -15.61
N VAL A 97 -16.88 -1.81 -16.49
CA VAL A 97 -15.67 -2.12 -17.25
C VAL A 97 -15.29 -1.05 -18.28
N GLN A 98 -16.22 -0.14 -18.62
CA GLN A 98 -15.91 1.05 -19.40
C GLN A 98 -15.15 2.12 -18.62
N LYS A 99 -15.05 2.00 -17.28
CA LYS A 99 -14.23 2.87 -16.44
C LYS A 99 -12.81 2.30 -16.37
N ARG A 100 -11.80 3.09 -16.70
CA ARG A 100 -10.40 2.64 -16.81
C ARG A 100 -9.85 2.05 -15.51
N ASN A 101 -10.26 2.56 -14.33
CA ASN A 101 -9.89 1.99 -13.03
C ASN A 101 -10.47 0.57 -12.82
N TYR A 102 -11.71 0.32 -13.23
CA TYR A 102 -12.32 -1.01 -13.20
C TYR A 102 -11.68 -1.94 -14.24
N TYR A 103 -11.46 -1.44 -15.45
CA TYR A 103 -10.79 -2.20 -16.51
C TYR A 103 -9.39 -2.64 -16.08
N GLY A 104 -8.60 -1.74 -15.50
CA GLY A 104 -7.28 -2.04 -14.96
C GLY A 104 -7.32 -3.11 -13.86
N ALA A 105 -8.27 -3.01 -12.92
CA ALA A 105 -8.47 -4.02 -11.88
C ALA A 105 -8.86 -5.39 -12.47
N MET A 106 -9.66 -5.41 -13.56
CA MET A 106 -9.97 -6.65 -14.28
C MET A 106 -8.75 -7.25 -14.97
N LEU A 107 -7.88 -6.43 -15.60
CA LEU A 107 -6.62 -6.94 -16.16
C LEU A 107 -5.75 -7.60 -15.09
N VAL A 108 -5.66 -6.99 -13.91
CA VAL A 108 -4.93 -7.57 -12.77
C VAL A 108 -5.58 -8.86 -12.32
N GLN A 109 -6.90 -8.91 -12.18
CA GLN A 109 -7.63 -10.11 -11.77
C GLN A 109 -7.47 -11.27 -12.75
N MET A 110 -7.50 -10.98 -14.06
CA MET A 110 -7.34 -11.96 -15.14
C MET A 110 -5.88 -12.44 -15.31
N GLY A 111 -4.89 -11.85 -14.60
CA GLY A 111 -3.47 -12.19 -14.78
C GLY A 111 -2.85 -11.58 -16.05
N LEU A 112 -3.56 -10.67 -16.71
CA LEU A 112 -3.04 -9.92 -17.86
C LEU A 112 -2.15 -8.76 -17.45
N ALA A 113 -2.26 -8.31 -16.17
CA ALA A 113 -1.33 -7.47 -15.45
C ALA A 113 -1.08 -8.06 -14.06
N ASP A 114 0.06 -7.73 -13.44
CA ASP A 114 0.43 -8.22 -12.11
C ASP A 114 0.13 -7.18 -11.03
N ALA A 115 0.09 -5.90 -11.41
CA ALA A 115 -0.14 -4.78 -10.50
C ALA A 115 -0.76 -3.58 -11.19
N MET A 116 -1.34 -2.66 -10.42
CA MET A 116 -1.94 -1.42 -10.90
C MET A 116 -1.52 -0.23 -10.04
N VAL A 117 -1.26 0.91 -10.69
CA VAL A 117 -1.07 2.22 -10.04
C VAL A 117 -2.03 3.22 -10.68
N CYS A 118 -2.85 3.89 -9.88
CA CYS A 118 -3.71 5.00 -10.33
C CYS A 118 -4.05 5.93 -9.16
N GLY A 119 -4.77 7.04 -9.41
CA GLY A 119 -5.22 7.96 -8.36
C GLY A 119 -4.92 9.43 -8.61
N LEU A 120 -4.27 9.80 -9.72
CA LEU A 120 -4.04 11.22 -10.04
C LEU A 120 -5.36 11.99 -10.22
N ASN A 121 -6.35 11.37 -10.88
CA ASN A 121 -7.67 11.95 -11.11
C ASN A 121 -8.78 11.21 -10.37
N TYR A 122 -8.50 10.04 -9.82
CA TYR A 122 -9.43 9.30 -9.01
C TYR A 122 -9.32 9.71 -7.54
N SER A 123 -10.44 9.66 -6.82
CA SER A 123 -10.38 9.68 -5.36
C SER A 123 -9.82 8.34 -4.85
N THR A 124 -9.26 8.33 -3.63
CA THR A 124 -8.83 7.08 -2.98
C THR A 124 -9.96 6.02 -2.99
N ALA A 125 -11.20 6.45 -2.78
CA ALA A 125 -12.36 5.56 -2.86
C ALA A 125 -12.57 4.98 -4.27
N ASP A 126 -12.35 5.76 -5.33
CA ASP A 126 -12.53 5.30 -6.71
C ASP A 126 -11.37 4.42 -7.18
N THR A 127 -10.16 4.61 -6.63
CA THR A 127 -9.02 3.71 -6.83
C THR A 127 -9.24 2.38 -6.13
N LEU A 128 -9.60 2.40 -4.85
CA LEU A 128 -9.65 1.20 -4.02
C LEU A 128 -10.95 0.39 -4.18
N ARG A 129 -12.06 1.02 -4.54
CA ARG A 129 -13.33 0.32 -4.74
C ARG A 129 -13.22 -0.84 -5.75
N PRO A 130 -12.70 -0.67 -6.98
CA PRO A 130 -12.51 -1.80 -7.89
C PRO A 130 -11.51 -2.83 -7.34
N ALA A 131 -10.43 -2.41 -6.68
CA ALA A 131 -9.48 -3.33 -6.07
C ALA A 131 -10.13 -4.23 -5.00
N LEU A 132 -10.91 -3.64 -4.08
CA LEU A 132 -11.61 -4.38 -3.03
C LEU A 132 -12.77 -5.23 -3.57
N GLN A 133 -13.44 -4.79 -4.63
CA GLN A 133 -14.57 -5.50 -5.22
C GLN A 133 -14.15 -6.67 -6.11
N ILE A 134 -13.03 -6.56 -6.82
CA ILE A 134 -12.58 -7.48 -7.85
C ILE A 134 -11.41 -8.33 -7.35
N ILE A 135 -10.32 -7.70 -6.92
CA ILE A 135 -9.09 -8.38 -6.49
C ILE A 135 -9.26 -8.96 -5.08
N LYS A 136 -9.94 -8.21 -4.20
CA LYS A 136 -10.24 -8.57 -2.81
C LYS A 136 -8.99 -8.63 -1.91
N THR A 137 -9.23 -8.78 -0.61
CA THR A 137 -8.18 -9.01 0.38
C THR A 137 -7.62 -10.41 0.29
N HIS A 138 -6.35 -10.57 0.68
CA HIS A 138 -5.71 -11.86 0.87
C HIS A 138 -6.42 -12.64 1.99
N GLU A 139 -6.40 -13.96 1.93
CA GLU A 139 -7.16 -14.81 2.86
C GLU A 139 -6.66 -14.73 4.30
N ASP A 140 -5.38 -14.41 4.47
CA ASP A 140 -4.75 -14.25 5.79
C ASP A 140 -5.20 -12.97 6.53
N TYR A 141 -5.84 -12.02 5.83
CA TYR A 141 -6.20 -10.72 6.41
C TYR A 141 -7.69 -10.43 6.27
N SER A 142 -8.29 -9.91 7.33
CA SER A 142 -9.71 -9.55 7.31
C SER A 142 -9.99 -8.21 6.63
N ILE A 143 -8.97 -7.38 6.43
CA ILE A 143 -9.05 -6.04 5.83
C ILE A 143 -7.82 -5.74 4.95
N ALA A 144 -7.91 -4.72 4.11
CA ALA A 144 -6.76 -4.04 3.55
C ALA A 144 -6.30 -2.91 4.47
N SER A 145 -5.04 -2.50 4.38
CA SER A 145 -4.45 -1.41 5.15
C SER A 145 -3.58 -0.51 4.29
N SER A 146 -3.07 0.56 4.86
CA SER A 146 -2.13 1.46 4.20
C SER A 146 -0.89 1.70 5.03
N VAL A 147 0.25 1.88 4.38
CA VAL A 147 1.50 2.30 5.02
C VAL A 147 2.10 3.51 4.33
N PHE A 148 2.77 4.34 5.12
CA PHE A 148 3.71 5.34 4.62
C PHE A 148 5.11 4.97 5.08
N VAL A 149 6.09 5.08 4.17
CA VAL A 149 7.51 5.05 4.52
C VAL A 149 7.93 6.49 4.77
N MET A 150 8.25 6.78 6.03
CA MET A 150 8.66 8.10 6.50
C MET A 150 10.18 8.16 6.55
N THR A 151 10.81 9.07 5.82
CA THR A 151 12.28 9.18 5.76
C THR A 151 12.77 10.58 6.06
N LYS A 152 13.87 10.68 6.83
CA LYS A 152 14.55 11.95 7.10
C LYS A 152 16.04 11.70 7.35
N GLY A 153 16.89 12.06 6.39
CA GLY A 153 18.29 11.69 6.44
C GLY A 153 18.46 10.17 6.43
N GLU A 154 19.07 9.64 7.49
CA GLU A 154 19.23 8.19 7.69
C GLU A 154 18.05 7.54 8.43
N GLU A 155 17.17 8.36 9.03
CA GLU A 155 16.00 7.86 9.74
C GLU A 155 14.95 7.32 8.76
N GLN A 156 14.42 6.14 9.05
CA GLN A 156 13.38 5.50 8.26
C GLN A 156 12.39 4.77 9.16
N TYR A 157 11.11 5.09 9.01
CA TYR A 157 10.02 4.52 9.80
C TYR A 157 8.85 4.13 8.90
N ILE A 158 8.01 3.21 9.38
CA ILE A 158 6.75 2.85 8.74
C ILE A 158 5.59 3.31 9.63
N PHE A 159 4.72 4.14 9.09
CA PHE A 159 3.49 4.60 9.76
C PHE A 159 2.27 3.90 9.16
N THR A 160 1.39 3.34 10.00
CA THR A 160 0.21 2.56 9.60
C THR A 160 -0.91 2.60 10.65
N ASP A 161 -2.19 2.52 10.33
CA ASP A 161 -2.85 2.87 9.10
C ASP A 161 -3.10 4.37 9.10
N CYS A 162 -2.75 5.03 8.02
CA CYS A 162 -2.84 6.49 7.94
C CYS A 162 -3.76 6.99 6.82
N ALA A 163 -4.39 6.07 6.04
CA ALA A 163 -5.16 6.49 4.86
C ALA A 163 -6.44 5.68 4.60
N LEU A 164 -6.68 4.54 5.24
CA LEU A 164 -7.74 3.62 4.81
C LEU A 164 -8.79 3.32 5.89
N ASN A 165 -8.39 2.83 7.06
CA ASN A 165 -9.34 2.33 8.06
C ASN A 165 -9.70 3.40 9.09
N VAL A 166 -10.98 3.83 9.08
CA VAL A 166 -11.45 4.93 9.94
C VAL A 166 -11.35 4.56 11.42
N ASP A 167 -11.92 3.43 11.82
CA ASP A 167 -11.91 2.95 13.21
C ASP A 167 -11.74 1.40 13.23
N PRO A 168 -10.50 0.90 13.10
CA PRO A 168 -10.24 -0.52 13.11
C PRO A 168 -10.47 -1.11 14.51
N ASN A 169 -11.11 -2.29 14.58
CA ASN A 169 -11.23 -3.02 15.83
C ASN A 169 -9.91 -3.73 16.21
N SER A 170 -9.85 -4.41 17.37
CA SER A 170 -8.63 -5.04 17.86
C SER A 170 -8.08 -6.14 16.92
N LYS A 171 -8.95 -6.87 16.21
CA LYS A 171 -8.52 -7.86 15.20
C LYS A 171 -7.92 -7.15 13.99
N HIS A 172 -8.60 -6.12 13.50
CA HIS A 172 -8.11 -5.30 12.39
C HIS A 172 -6.77 -4.63 12.71
N LEU A 173 -6.59 -4.09 13.92
CA LEU A 173 -5.29 -3.53 14.34
C LEU A 173 -4.18 -4.58 14.37
N SER A 174 -4.49 -5.83 14.76
CA SER A 174 -3.51 -6.92 14.67
C SER A 174 -3.14 -7.24 13.23
N ASP A 175 -4.14 -7.32 12.33
CA ASP A 175 -3.90 -7.57 10.90
C ASP A 175 -3.07 -6.42 10.26
N ILE A 176 -3.39 -5.16 10.60
CA ILE A 176 -2.64 -3.96 10.16
C ILE A 176 -1.17 -4.06 10.58
N ALA A 177 -0.91 -4.38 11.84
CA ALA A 177 0.46 -4.50 12.36
C ALA A 177 1.24 -5.63 11.67
N LEU A 178 0.61 -6.80 11.46
CA LEU A 178 1.24 -7.93 10.75
C LEU A 178 1.52 -7.60 9.28
N MET A 179 0.59 -6.95 8.59
CA MET A 179 0.81 -6.50 7.20
C MET A 179 1.98 -5.52 7.11
N ALA A 180 2.07 -4.55 8.03
CA ALA A 180 3.17 -3.59 8.07
C ALA A 180 4.51 -4.26 8.37
N ALA A 181 4.54 -5.24 9.28
CA ALA A 181 5.73 -6.02 9.58
C ALA A 181 6.20 -6.84 8.37
N ASN A 182 5.28 -7.50 7.65
CA ASN A 182 5.63 -8.23 6.43
C ASN A 182 6.12 -7.29 5.33
N PHE A 183 5.52 -6.11 5.20
CA PHE A 183 6.01 -5.07 4.29
C PHE A 183 7.43 -4.58 4.67
N ALA A 184 7.71 -4.41 5.95
CA ALA A 184 9.06 -4.05 6.42
C ALA A 184 10.10 -5.15 6.06
N LYS A 185 9.74 -6.43 6.21
CA LYS A 185 10.60 -7.55 5.77
C LYS A 185 10.89 -7.49 4.26
N ASP A 186 9.85 -7.23 3.46
CA ASP A 186 10.03 -7.07 2.01
C ASP A 186 10.99 -5.91 1.69
N LEU A 187 11.02 -4.84 2.52
CA LEU A 187 11.99 -3.74 2.47
C LEU A 187 13.35 -4.05 3.16
N LYS A 188 13.61 -5.32 3.54
CA LYS A 188 14.86 -5.80 4.17
C LYS A 188 15.12 -5.29 5.59
N PHE A 189 14.10 -4.82 6.30
CA PHE A 189 14.22 -4.61 7.73
C PHE A 189 14.43 -5.93 8.45
N THR A 190 15.28 -5.94 9.47
CA THR A 190 15.60 -7.09 10.32
C THR A 190 15.35 -6.72 11.78
N ASP A 191 15.02 -7.72 12.62
CA ASP A 191 14.72 -7.50 14.03
C ASP A 191 13.69 -6.37 14.27
N ILE A 192 12.56 -6.48 13.53
CA ILE A 192 11.54 -5.45 13.40
C ILE A 192 10.81 -5.20 14.72
N GLU A 193 10.81 -3.96 15.17
CA GLU A 193 10.11 -3.49 16.35
C GLU A 193 8.86 -2.69 15.98
N VAL A 194 7.70 -3.10 16.50
CA VAL A 194 6.38 -2.55 16.19
C VAL A 194 5.73 -1.95 17.42
N ALA A 195 5.56 -0.63 17.43
CA ALA A 195 4.88 0.11 18.49
C ALA A 195 3.38 0.23 18.22
N MET A 196 2.56 -0.31 19.11
CA MET A 196 1.10 -0.16 19.07
C MET A 196 0.70 1.08 19.85
N LEU A 197 0.36 2.16 19.13
CA LEU A 197 0.15 3.50 19.72
C LEU A 197 -1.21 3.66 20.39
N SER A 198 -1.21 4.43 21.48
CA SER A 198 -2.38 4.83 22.24
C SER A 198 -2.08 6.15 22.98
N TYR A 199 -3.09 6.80 23.52
CA TYR A 199 -2.89 7.85 24.51
C TYR A 199 -2.51 7.31 25.91
N SER A 200 -2.53 5.99 26.09
CA SER A 200 -2.14 5.27 27.31
C SER A 200 -0.82 4.54 27.11
N THR A 201 -0.05 4.41 28.19
CA THR A 201 1.12 3.52 28.26
C THR A 201 0.91 2.51 29.38
N VAL A 202 0.76 1.23 29.01
CA VAL A 202 0.68 0.06 29.91
C VAL A 202 -0.30 0.29 31.09
N GLY A 203 -1.53 0.73 30.75
CA GLY A 203 -2.60 0.97 31.74
C GLY A 203 -2.56 2.34 32.44
N SER A 204 -1.77 3.30 31.96
CA SER A 204 -1.79 4.67 32.51
C SER A 204 -3.11 5.41 32.21
N GLY A 205 -3.88 4.95 31.22
CA GLY A 205 -5.22 5.39 30.89
C GLY A 205 -6.16 4.20 30.78
N SER A 206 -7.46 4.45 30.66
CA SER A 206 -8.50 3.43 30.53
C SER A 206 -9.57 3.86 29.53
N GLY A 207 -10.33 2.89 29.05
CA GLY A 207 -11.46 3.11 28.16
C GLY A 207 -11.41 2.29 26.87
N PRO A 208 -12.49 2.30 26.07
CA PRO A 208 -12.64 1.43 24.91
C PRO A 208 -11.49 1.55 23.87
N MET A 209 -10.93 2.75 23.71
CA MET A 209 -9.83 2.99 22.77
C MET A 209 -8.52 2.35 23.26
N VAL A 210 -8.24 2.37 24.58
CA VAL A 210 -7.10 1.66 25.17
C VAL A 210 -7.29 0.15 25.09
N ASP A 211 -8.47 -0.34 25.50
CA ASP A 211 -8.82 -1.76 25.48
C ASP A 211 -8.67 -2.37 24.09
N LYS A 212 -9.03 -1.61 23.04
CA LYS A 212 -8.90 -2.00 21.65
C LYS A 212 -7.45 -2.30 21.29
N VAL A 213 -6.53 -1.40 21.63
CA VAL A 213 -5.10 -1.54 21.36
C VAL A 213 -4.48 -2.65 22.20
N SER A 214 -4.76 -2.69 23.50
CA SER A 214 -4.26 -3.75 24.41
C SER A 214 -4.67 -5.14 23.95
N LYS A 215 -5.93 -5.33 23.49
CA LYS A 215 -6.39 -6.60 22.91
C LYS A 215 -5.64 -6.96 21.62
N ALA A 216 -5.32 -5.96 20.78
CA ALA A 216 -4.51 -6.19 19.56
C ALA A 216 -3.09 -6.65 19.92
N VAL A 217 -2.44 -5.97 20.88
CA VAL A 217 -1.10 -6.33 21.38
C VAL A 217 -1.07 -7.76 21.91
N ASN A 218 -2.07 -8.16 22.71
CA ASN A 218 -2.14 -9.52 23.25
C ASN A 218 -2.26 -10.58 22.14
N ARG A 219 -3.01 -10.30 21.06
CA ARG A 219 -3.08 -11.19 19.88
C ARG A 219 -1.73 -11.30 19.18
N LEU A 220 -1.04 -10.17 19.00
CA LEU A 220 0.25 -10.10 18.31
C LEU A 220 1.37 -10.81 19.10
N LYS A 221 1.38 -10.67 20.43
CA LYS A 221 2.35 -11.38 21.29
C LYS A 221 2.21 -12.91 21.23
N ALA A 222 1.00 -13.41 20.94
CA ALA A 222 0.78 -14.83 20.72
C ALA A 222 1.32 -15.35 19.39
N HIS A 223 1.61 -14.47 18.43
CA HIS A 223 2.13 -14.85 17.10
C HIS A 223 3.58 -15.37 17.17
N ASN A 224 4.39 -14.88 18.12
CA ASN A 224 5.74 -15.34 18.47
C ASN A 224 6.66 -15.66 17.27
N GLU A 225 6.80 -14.74 16.34
CA GLU A 225 7.67 -14.90 15.18
C GLU A 225 9.10 -14.36 15.48
N PRO A 226 10.17 -15.14 15.24
CA PRO A 226 11.54 -14.68 15.44
C PRO A 226 11.87 -13.43 14.62
N GLY A 227 12.56 -12.45 15.22
CA GLY A 227 12.92 -11.20 14.56
C GLY A 227 11.76 -10.21 14.42
N LEU A 228 10.62 -10.46 15.10
CA LEU A 228 9.46 -9.59 15.11
C LEU A 228 8.96 -9.36 16.53
N LEU A 229 8.93 -8.11 16.96
CA LEU A 229 8.59 -7.73 18.32
C LEU A 229 7.47 -6.68 18.34
N PHE A 230 6.37 -7.00 19.00
CA PHE A 230 5.22 -6.12 19.20
C PHE A 230 5.14 -5.66 20.65
N GLU A 231 5.14 -4.35 20.88
CA GLU A 231 4.97 -3.78 22.21
C GLU A 231 3.89 -2.67 22.23
N GLY A 232 3.27 -2.48 23.36
CA GLY A 232 2.19 -1.52 23.61
C GLY A 232 1.19 -2.06 24.63
N GLU A 233 0.06 -1.38 24.84
CA GLU A 233 -0.21 -0.05 24.27
C GLU A 233 0.76 0.98 24.82
N MET A 234 1.18 1.96 24.02
CA MET A 234 2.08 3.00 24.47
C MET A 234 1.83 4.35 23.79
N GLN A 235 2.13 5.43 24.50
CA GLN A 235 2.12 6.78 23.96
C GLN A 235 3.28 6.97 22.97
N PHE A 236 3.14 7.93 22.04
CA PHE A 236 4.15 8.16 21.01
C PHE A 236 5.52 8.56 21.59
N ASP A 237 5.55 9.41 22.64
CA ASP A 237 6.79 9.78 23.32
C ASP A 237 7.48 8.57 23.96
N CYS A 238 6.71 7.66 24.53
CA CYS A 238 7.22 6.41 25.07
C CYS A 238 7.75 5.49 23.97
N ALA A 239 7.10 5.43 22.82
CA ALA A 239 7.56 4.66 21.66
C ALA A 239 8.87 5.25 21.09
N TYR A 240 8.91 6.56 20.86
CA TYR A 240 9.98 7.23 20.14
C TYR A 240 11.22 7.50 20.99
N ASP A 241 11.07 7.94 22.24
CA ASP A 241 12.19 8.30 23.12
C ASP A 241 12.56 7.17 24.10
N GLN A 242 13.77 6.65 23.96
CA GLN A 242 14.24 5.53 24.78
C GLN A 242 14.32 5.86 26.28
N ALA A 243 14.67 7.09 26.65
CA ALA A 243 14.74 7.49 28.05
C ALA A 243 13.35 7.56 28.68
N THR A 244 12.38 8.11 27.94
CA THR A 244 10.96 8.12 28.31
C THR A 244 10.42 6.70 28.39
N ARG A 245 10.77 5.82 27.44
CA ARG A 245 10.36 4.43 27.42
C ARG A 245 10.87 3.67 28.64
N ASN A 246 12.12 3.81 28.97
CA ASN A 246 12.74 3.16 30.15
C ASN A 246 12.04 3.58 31.46
N LYS A 247 11.56 4.83 31.53
CA LYS A 247 10.85 5.35 32.69
C LYS A 247 9.38 4.91 32.75
N LYS A 248 8.63 5.02 31.63
CA LYS A 248 7.20 4.76 31.57
C LYS A 248 6.86 3.28 31.36
N TYR A 249 7.73 2.53 30.65
CA TYR A 249 7.54 1.12 30.32
C TYR A 249 8.84 0.32 30.51
N PRO A 250 9.35 0.16 31.74
CA PRO A 250 10.65 -0.50 32.01
C PRO A 250 10.70 -1.97 31.61
N LYS A 251 9.55 -2.62 31.34
CA LYS A 251 9.47 -4.00 30.85
C LYS A 251 9.38 -4.10 29.34
N CYS A 252 9.44 -3.02 28.61
CA CYS A 252 9.45 -3.00 27.16
C CYS A 252 10.67 -3.75 26.64
N LYS A 253 10.47 -4.59 25.62
CA LYS A 253 11.54 -5.44 25.07
C LYS A 253 12.26 -4.80 23.87
N PHE A 254 11.88 -3.61 23.45
CA PHE A 254 12.55 -2.90 22.37
C PHE A 254 14.03 -2.67 22.70
N LYS A 255 14.87 -2.98 21.73
CA LYS A 255 16.33 -2.81 21.81
C LYS A 255 16.79 -1.54 21.10
N ASN A 256 16.07 -1.15 20.03
CA ASN A 256 16.40 0.01 19.22
C ASN A 256 16.05 1.31 19.96
N ALA A 257 16.75 2.39 19.62
CA ALA A 257 16.41 3.72 20.11
C ALA A 257 14.98 4.11 19.72
N HIS A 258 14.60 3.78 18.50
CA HIS A 258 13.28 4.01 17.92
C HIS A 258 12.77 2.69 17.30
N PRO A 259 11.48 2.33 17.46
CA PRO A 259 10.89 1.21 16.73
C PRO A 259 10.78 1.51 15.24
N ASP A 260 10.74 0.48 14.43
CA ASP A 260 10.66 0.59 12.97
C ASP A 260 9.26 0.96 12.49
N ILE A 261 8.23 0.48 13.21
CA ILE A 261 6.82 0.61 12.80
C ILE A 261 5.99 1.23 13.91
N TYR A 262 5.19 2.23 13.54
CA TYR A 262 4.23 2.89 14.41
C TYR A 262 2.81 2.60 13.91
N VAL A 263 2.02 1.87 14.69
CA VAL A 263 0.63 1.52 14.39
C VAL A 263 -0.30 2.45 15.12
N PHE A 264 -1.05 3.25 14.38
CA PHE A 264 -2.00 4.22 14.92
C PHE A 264 -3.35 3.55 15.24
N PRO A 265 -4.03 3.97 16.31
CA PRO A 265 -5.27 3.33 16.77
C PRO A 265 -6.48 3.58 15.87
N ASP A 266 -6.46 4.66 15.10
CA ASP A 266 -7.52 5.08 14.18
C ASP A 266 -6.99 6.04 13.11
N LEU A 267 -7.83 6.32 12.11
CA LEU A 267 -7.45 7.15 10.97
C LEU A 267 -7.16 8.62 11.34
N ASN A 268 -7.85 9.17 12.34
CA ASN A 268 -7.58 10.55 12.75
C ASN A 268 -6.15 10.66 13.29
N ALA A 269 -5.77 9.77 14.21
CA ALA A 269 -4.42 9.73 14.77
C ALA A 269 -3.36 9.51 13.69
N GLY A 270 -3.56 8.52 12.81
CA GLY A 270 -2.61 8.19 11.74
C GLY A 270 -2.47 9.29 10.70
N ASN A 271 -3.60 9.79 10.19
CA ASN A 271 -3.60 10.81 9.13
C ASN A 271 -3.05 12.16 9.59
N ILE A 272 -3.40 12.58 10.81
CA ILE A 272 -2.87 13.80 11.42
C ILE A 272 -1.39 13.61 11.74
N GLY A 273 -1.03 12.45 12.35
CA GLY A 273 0.33 12.16 12.79
C GLY A 273 1.35 12.18 11.65
N TYR A 274 1.09 11.47 10.54
CA TYR A 274 2.04 11.47 9.43
C TYR A 274 2.19 12.85 8.78
N LYS A 275 1.10 13.63 8.69
CA LYS A 275 1.16 15.00 8.12
C LYS A 275 1.94 15.95 9.01
N ILE A 276 1.81 15.84 10.34
CA ILE A 276 2.62 16.62 11.29
C ILE A 276 4.10 16.26 11.12
N ALA A 277 4.44 14.96 11.10
CA ALA A 277 5.80 14.50 10.88
C ALA A 277 6.35 15.01 9.53
N GLN A 278 5.55 14.95 8.46
CA GLN A 278 5.94 15.45 7.14
C GLN A 278 6.14 16.98 7.15
N ARG A 279 5.12 17.75 7.57
CA ARG A 279 5.11 19.20 7.38
C ARG A 279 5.93 19.95 8.43
N MET A 280 5.89 19.53 9.69
CA MET A 280 6.60 20.15 10.79
C MET A 280 7.90 19.44 11.13
N GLY A 281 7.91 18.11 11.04
CA GLY A 281 9.08 17.28 11.34
C GLY A 281 10.11 17.19 10.20
N GLY A 282 9.74 17.60 8.99
CA GLY A 282 10.63 17.57 7.82
C GLY A 282 10.88 16.16 7.26
N PHE A 283 9.99 15.19 7.55
CA PHE A 283 10.03 13.88 6.94
C PHE A 283 9.48 13.92 5.51
N GLU A 284 10.08 13.16 4.62
CA GLU A 284 9.45 12.74 3.37
C GLU A 284 8.50 11.59 3.68
N ALA A 285 7.31 11.60 3.08
CA ALA A 285 6.29 10.56 3.25
C ALA A 285 6.01 9.90 1.90
N ALA A 286 6.55 8.71 1.67
CA ALA A 286 6.25 7.91 0.48
C ALA A 286 5.05 6.99 0.74
N GLY A 287 4.03 7.07 -0.11
CA GLY A 287 2.78 6.31 0.04
C GLY A 287 1.54 7.18 -0.22
N PRO A 288 0.32 6.70 0.11
CA PRO A 288 0.07 5.44 0.81
C PRO A 288 0.30 4.20 -0.08
N PHE A 289 0.99 3.20 0.45
CA PHE A 289 1.05 1.88 -0.19
C PHE A 289 -0.01 0.98 0.43
N ILE A 290 -0.80 0.33 -0.43
CA ILE A 290 -1.91 -0.51 0.01
C ILE A 290 -1.42 -1.94 0.25
N LEU A 291 -1.78 -2.46 1.41
CA LEU A 291 -1.42 -3.79 1.87
C LEU A 291 -2.65 -4.68 2.01
N GLY A 292 -2.44 -6.00 2.05
CA GLY A 292 -3.49 -6.97 2.33
C GLY A 292 -4.37 -7.31 1.13
N LEU A 293 -4.17 -6.76 -0.05
CA LEU A 293 -4.86 -7.19 -1.28
C LEU A 293 -4.23 -8.48 -1.85
N LYS A 294 -5.00 -9.29 -2.58
CA LYS A 294 -4.47 -10.50 -3.28
C LYS A 294 -3.40 -10.14 -4.31
N LYS A 295 -3.56 -9.02 -5.01
CA LYS A 295 -2.58 -8.46 -5.95
C LYS A 295 -2.40 -6.96 -5.69
N PRO A 296 -1.20 -6.40 -5.94
CA PRO A 296 -0.91 -5.01 -5.62
C PRO A 296 -1.71 -4.00 -6.46
N VAL A 297 -2.36 -3.10 -5.75
CA VAL A 297 -2.96 -1.89 -6.33
C VAL A 297 -2.63 -0.74 -5.40
N ASN A 298 -1.92 0.27 -5.91
CA ASN A 298 -1.56 1.44 -5.11
C ASN A 298 -2.21 2.71 -5.63
N ASP A 299 -2.57 3.57 -4.66
CA ASP A 299 -3.22 4.85 -4.87
C ASP A 299 -2.20 5.97 -4.93
N LEU A 300 -2.42 6.93 -5.81
CA LEU A 300 -1.62 8.13 -5.94
C LEU A 300 -2.35 9.33 -5.30
N SER A 301 -1.61 10.23 -4.70
CA SER A 301 -2.15 11.54 -4.37
C SER A 301 -2.44 12.33 -5.66
N ARG A 302 -3.55 13.07 -5.70
CA ARG A 302 -3.86 13.98 -6.82
C ARG A 302 -2.80 15.05 -7.07
N GLY A 303 -2.00 15.36 -6.05
CA GLY A 303 -0.86 16.26 -6.13
C GLY A 303 0.48 15.58 -6.38
N ALA A 304 0.51 14.27 -6.70
CA ALA A 304 1.75 13.53 -6.88
C ALA A 304 2.64 14.13 -7.98
N THR A 305 3.93 14.22 -7.69
CA THR A 305 4.97 14.57 -8.67
C THR A 305 5.31 13.36 -9.53
N VAL A 306 6.04 13.56 -10.61
CA VAL A 306 6.57 12.45 -11.44
C VAL A 306 7.40 11.49 -10.60
N GLU A 307 8.20 12.02 -9.66
CA GLU A 307 9.05 11.19 -8.80
C GLU A 307 8.21 10.38 -7.79
N ASP A 308 7.14 10.94 -7.23
CA ASP A 308 6.21 10.22 -6.34
C ASP A 308 5.54 9.06 -7.08
N ILE A 309 5.09 9.29 -8.33
CA ILE A 309 4.47 8.25 -9.18
C ILE A 309 5.50 7.16 -9.50
N TYR A 310 6.72 7.54 -9.83
CA TYR A 310 7.80 6.61 -10.15
C TYR A 310 8.16 5.74 -8.95
N GLN A 311 8.32 6.32 -7.76
CA GLN A 311 8.62 5.60 -6.54
C GLN A 311 7.48 4.64 -6.15
N THR A 312 6.23 5.11 -6.24
CA THR A 312 5.05 4.27 -6.00
C THR A 312 5.01 3.09 -6.98
N SER A 313 5.33 3.34 -8.26
CA SER A 313 5.34 2.30 -9.28
C SER A 313 6.42 1.25 -9.02
N ILE A 314 7.65 1.66 -8.67
CA ILE A 314 8.74 0.74 -8.32
C ILE A 314 8.31 -0.18 -7.17
N LEU A 315 7.74 0.40 -6.11
CA LEU A 315 7.32 -0.42 -4.98
C LEU A 315 6.14 -1.33 -5.32
N THR A 316 5.20 -0.86 -6.14
CA THR A 316 4.07 -1.68 -6.61
C THR A 316 4.54 -2.88 -7.43
N ILE A 317 5.51 -2.67 -8.32
CA ILE A 317 6.15 -3.74 -9.10
C ILE A 317 6.86 -4.72 -8.16
N TYR A 318 7.56 -4.20 -7.16
CA TYR A 318 8.27 -5.01 -6.19
C TYR A 318 7.33 -5.84 -5.31
N GLN A 319 6.20 -5.26 -4.86
CA GLN A 319 5.15 -6.01 -4.16
C GLN A 319 4.63 -7.19 -5.02
N ALA A 320 4.47 -6.98 -6.33
CA ALA A 320 4.06 -8.07 -7.24
C ALA A 320 5.12 -9.16 -7.33
N LEU A 321 6.40 -8.78 -7.46
CA LEU A 321 7.51 -9.72 -7.50
C LEU A 321 7.62 -10.56 -6.23
N GLN A 322 7.53 -9.93 -5.05
CA GLN A 322 7.59 -10.64 -3.77
C GLN A 322 6.42 -11.60 -3.55
N LYS A 323 5.23 -11.28 -4.08
CA LYS A 323 4.07 -12.18 -4.00
C LYS A 323 4.16 -13.42 -4.89
N GLU A 324 4.90 -13.36 -5.97
CA GLU A 324 5.15 -14.54 -6.81
C GLU A 324 6.24 -15.45 -6.25
N ALA A 325 7.13 -14.91 -5.42
CA ALA A 325 8.21 -15.66 -4.79
C ALA A 325 7.75 -16.44 -3.54
N LYS A 326 6.55 -16.13 -3.00
CA LYS A 326 5.93 -16.80 -1.86
C LYS A 326 4.93 -17.85 -2.33
#